data_4de259518767a88009c073c236608646
#
_entry.id   4de259518767a88009c073c236608646
#
_cell.length_a   1.000
_cell.length_b   1.000
_cell.length_c   1.000
_cell.angle_alpha   90.00
_cell.angle_beta   90.00
_cell.angle_gamma   90.00
#
_symmetry.space_group_name_H-M   'P 1'
#
loop_
_entity.id
_entity.type
_entity.pdbx_description
1 polymer ?
#
loop_
_entity_poly.entity_id
_entity_poly.type
_entity_poly.pdbx_seq_one_letter_code
_entity_poly.pdbx_strand_id
1 'polypeptide(L)'
;MALFSVIIGIILFLIGSTFSNNPSLSKFARPFKVGAVIAIVIGLMSSMFKQIDAGKVGVQSLYGNVQPDILESGLHVINPLLDITEFDIQTQNYTMSAVHSEGAQEGDDAIRVLSNDGLEVVIDLTVLYRISPSDSPKIFKQIGVNFSDKIVRPVTRTRIRDNAVYYDAVALYST
;
A
#
# COMPACT_ATOMS: atom_id res chain seq x y z
N MET A 1 -5.95 -13.68 -10.41
CA MET A 1 -6.79 -14.89 -10.49
C MET A 1 -8.08 -14.66 -11.30
N ALA A 2 -8.87 -13.63 -10.98
CA ALA A 2 -10.14 -13.34 -11.68
C ALA A 2 -10.00 -13.11 -13.20
N LEU A 3 -9.00 -12.35 -13.64
CA LEU A 3 -8.71 -12.13 -15.07
C LEU A 3 -8.46 -13.44 -15.83
N PHE A 4 -7.75 -14.38 -15.20
CA PHE A 4 -7.45 -15.69 -15.79
C PHE A 4 -8.73 -16.53 -16.03
N SER A 5 -9.64 -16.55 -15.06
CA SER A 5 -10.88 -17.32 -15.19
C SER A 5 -11.84 -16.70 -16.23
N VAL A 6 -11.88 -15.37 -16.33
CA VAL A 6 -12.64 -14.68 -17.37
C VAL A 6 -12.07 -14.98 -18.76
N ILE A 7 -10.75 -14.94 -18.93
CA ILE A 7 -10.09 -15.27 -20.20
C ILE A 7 -10.37 -16.73 -20.59
N ILE A 8 -10.25 -17.67 -19.65
CA ILE A 8 -10.58 -19.08 -19.88
C ILE A 8 -12.04 -19.23 -20.29
N GLY A 9 -12.96 -18.52 -19.61
CA GLY A 9 -14.38 -18.53 -19.97
C GLY A 9 -14.64 -18.02 -21.38
N ILE A 10 -13.99 -16.95 -21.81
CA ILE A 10 -14.09 -16.42 -23.19
C ILE A 10 -13.56 -17.44 -24.19
N ILE A 11 -12.41 -18.06 -23.94
CA ILE A 11 -11.83 -19.09 -24.82
C ILE A 11 -12.77 -20.28 -24.95
N LEU A 12 -13.31 -20.79 -23.85
CA LEU A 12 -14.28 -21.90 -23.86
C LEU A 12 -15.55 -21.52 -24.62
N PHE A 13 -16.01 -20.28 -24.51
CA PHE A 13 -17.19 -19.81 -25.25
C PHE A 13 -16.93 -19.77 -26.76
N LEU A 14 -15.76 -19.29 -27.19
CA LEU A 14 -15.37 -19.29 -28.60
C LEU A 14 -15.26 -20.71 -29.17
N ILE A 15 -14.63 -21.62 -28.43
CA ILE A 15 -14.56 -23.05 -28.80
C ILE A 15 -15.98 -23.66 -28.93
N GLY A 16 -16.84 -23.41 -27.94
CA GLY A 16 -18.23 -23.88 -27.97
C GLY A 16 -19.04 -23.30 -29.13
N SER A 17 -18.74 -22.06 -29.55
CA SER A 17 -19.34 -21.43 -30.73
C SER A 17 -18.90 -22.10 -32.03
N THR A 18 -17.59 -22.41 -32.14
CA THR A 18 -17.05 -23.14 -33.32
C THR A 18 -17.62 -24.54 -33.43
N PHE A 19 -17.80 -25.24 -32.32
CA PHE A 19 -18.43 -26.58 -32.30
C PHE A 19 -19.91 -26.54 -32.70
N SER A 20 -20.61 -25.44 -32.46
CA SER A 20 -22.01 -25.25 -32.87
C SER A 20 -22.18 -25.27 -34.40
N ASN A 21 -21.14 -24.88 -35.15
CA ASN A 21 -21.19 -24.83 -36.62
C ASN A 21 -20.79 -26.15 -37.28
N ASN A 22 -20.28 -27.13 -36.54
CA ASN A 22 -19.87 -28.44 -37.04
C ASN A 22 -20.91 -29.51 -36.64
N PRO A 23 -21.61 -30.18 -37.57
CA PRO A 23 -22.67 -31.15 -37.26
C PRO A 23 -22.16 -32.34 -36.42
N SER A 24 -20.91 -32.76 -36.59
CA SER A 24 -20.30 -33.86 -35.82
C SER A 24 -19.99 -33.50 -34.34
N LEU A 25 -19.76 -32.22 -34.03
CA LEU A 25 -19.37 -31.73 -32.73
C LEU A 25 -20.46 -30.94 -32.01
N SER A 26 -21.59 -30.73 -32.65
CA SER A 26 -22.71 -29.92 -32.13
C SER A 26 -23.24 -30.40 -30.77
N LYS A 27 -23.12 -31.71 -30.47
CA LYS A 27 -23.51 -32.31 -29.18
C LYS A 27 -22.67 -31.73 -28.01
N PHE A 28 -21.44 -31.33 -28.26
CA PHE A 28 -20.54 -30.77 -27.25
C PHE A 28 -20.63 -29.25 -27.13
N ALA A 29 -21.27 -28.55 -28.08
CA ALA A 29 -21.37 -27.10 -28.07
C ALA A 29 -22.13 -26.56 -26.84
N ARG A 30 -23.23 -27.22 -26.43
CA ARG A 30 -24.02 -26.81 -25.26
C ARG A 30 -23.23 -26.89 -23.94
N PRO A 31 -22.60 -28.06 -23.57
CA PRO A 31 -21.86 -28.16 -22.34
C PRO A 31 -20.64 -27.18 -22.28
N PHE A 32 -19.96 -26.92 -23.42
CA PHE A 32 -18.88 -25.94 -23.49
C PHE A 32 -19.36 -24.50 -23.25
N LYS A 33 -20.50 -24.11 -23.83
CA LYS A 33 -21.11 -22.79 -23.58
C LYS A 33 -21.54 -22.62 -22.12
N VAL A 34 -22.16 -23.65 -21.54
CA VAL A 34 -22.55 -23.61 -20.12
C VAL A 34 -21.33 -23.54 -19.21
N GLY A 35 -20.31 -24.35 -19.46
CA GLY A 35 -19.04 -24.30 -18.72
C GLY A 35 -18.34 -22.94 -18.82
N ALA A 36 -18.38 -22.30 -19.99
CA ALA A 36 -17.85 -20.96 -20.21
C ALA A 36 -18.57 -19.90 -19.37
N VAL A 37 -19.90 -19.92 -19.35
CA VAL A 37 -20.69 -18.99 -18.52
C VAL A 37 -20.40 -19.19 -17.04
N ILE A 38 -20.36 -20.44 -16.58
CA ILE A 38 -20.03 -20.77 -15.20
C ILE A 38 -18.62 -20.24 -14.83
N ALA A 39 -17.61 -20.44 -15.69
CA ALA A 39 -16.25 -19.97 -15.46
C ALA A 39 -16.19 -18.44 -15.37
N ILE A 40 -16.92 -17.71 -16.23
CA ILE A 40 -17.01 -16.26 -16.19
C ILE A 40 -17.66 -15.78 -14.87
N VAL A 41 -18.78 -16.40 -14.48
CA VAL A 41 -19.49 -16.05 -13.25
C VAL A 41 -18.61 -16.28 -12.02
N ILE A 42 -17.93 -17.42 -11.93
CA ILE A 42 -17.00 -17.73 -10.83
C ILE A 42 -15.85 -16.71 -10.81
N GLY A 43 -15.31 -16.33 -11.96
CA GLY A 43 -14.27 -15.32 -12.08
C GLY A 43 -14.69 -13.95 -11.56
N LEU A 44 -15.88 -13.51 -11.95
CA LEU A 44 -16.42 -12.23 -11.47
C LEU A 44 -16.70 -12.28 -9.96
N MET A 45 -17.30 -13.35 -9.47
CA MET A 45 -17.53 -13.51 -8.03
C MET A 45 -16.23 -13.54 -7.23
N SER A 46 -15.21 -14.23 -7.71
CA SER A 46 -13.89 -14.27 -7.06
C SER A 46 -13.24 -12.89 -6.97
N SER A 47 -13.50 -12.00 -7.92
CA SER A 47 -12.99 -10.62 -7.93
C SER A 47 -13.65 -9.72 -6.89
N MET A 48 -14.81 -10.10 -6.37
CA MET A 48 -15.53 -9.34 -5.36
C MET A 48 -14.97 -9.54 -3.94
N PHE A 49 -14.20 -10.61 -3.72
CA PHE A 49 -13.64 -10.91 -2.41
C PHE A 49 -12.23 -10.32 -2.31
N LYS A 50 -12.03 -9.43 -1.35
CA LYS A 50 -10.73 -8.86 -0.99
C LYS A 50 -10.45 -9.14 0.48
N GLN A 51 -9.30 -9.72 0.74
CA GLN A 51 -8.78 -9.91 2.09
C GLN A 51 -7.81 -8.79 2.40
N ILE A 52 -7.94 -8.20 3.58
CA ILE A 52 -7.03 -7.23 4.17
C ILE A 52 -6.33 -7.92 5.33
N ASP A 53 -5.00 -7.89 5.34
CA ASP A 53 -4.18 -8.53 6.35
C ASP A 53 -4.34 -7.86 7.73
N ALA A 54 -4.05 -8.61 8.78
CA ALA A 54 -4.04 -8.08 10.14
C ALA A 54 -2.99 -6.97 10.29
N GLY A 55 -3.37 -5.88 10.96
CA GLY A 55 -2.51 -4.71 11.14
C GLY A 55 -2.49 -3.75 9.94
N LYS A 56 -3.32 -3.99 8.92
CA LYS A 56 -3.51 -3.10 7.78
C LYS A 56 -4.94 -2.61 7.66
N VAL A 57 -5.11 -1.51 6.94
CA VAL A 57 -6.42 -1.01 6.49
C VAL A 57 -6.38 -0.79 4.98
N GLY A 58 -7.48 -1.10 4.32
CA GLY A 58 -7.66 -0.87 2.90
C GLY A 58 -8.32 0.47 2.63
N VAL A 59 -7.67 1.34 1.90
CA VAL A 59 -8.24 2.58 1.37
C VAL A 59 -8.79 2.31 -0.02
N GLN A 60 -10.05 2.63 -0.22
CA GLN A 60 -10.76 2.39 -1.48
C GLN A 60 -10.60 3.58 -2.43
N SER A 61 -10.34 3.31 -3.70
CA SER A 61 -10.38 4.32 -4.74
C SER A 61 -11.16 3.82 -5.96
N LEU A 62 -12.04 4.66 -6.49
CA LEU A 62 -12.79 4.40 -7.70
C LEU A 62 -12.33 5.35 -8.81
N TYR A 63 -11.63 4.80 -9.80
CA TYR A 63 -11.05 5.59 -10.90
C TYR A 63 -10.25 6.81 -10.44
N GLY A 64 -9.44 6.64 -9.37
CA GLY A 64 -8.63 7.71 -8.78
C GLY A 64 -9.35 8.59 -7.76
N ASN A 65 -10.65 8.40 -7.56
CA ASN A 65 -11.38 9.10 -6.50
C ASN A 65 -11.34 8.29 -5.21
N VAL A 66 -10.60 8.80 -4.22
CA VAL A 66 -10.45 8.15 -2.91
C VAL A 66 -11.75 8.27 -2.12
N GLN A 67 -12.27 7.12 -1.67
CA GLN A 67 -13.47 7.05 -0.85
C GLN A 67 -13.11 7.30 0.63
N PRO A 68 -14.02 7.92 1.41
CA PRO A 68 -13.78 8.18 2.83
C PRO A 68 -13.81 6.90 3.68
N ASP A 69 -14.50 5.87 3.20
CA ASP A 69 -14.66 4.61 3.90
C ASP A 69 -13.39 3.76 3.81
N ILE A 70 -13.06 3.11 4.92
CA ILE A 70 -11.92 2.20 5.03
C ILE A 70 -12.41 0.76 5.16
N LEU A 71 -11.60 -0.18 4.70
CA LEU A 71 -11.78 -1.60 4.96
C LEU A 71 -10.84 -2.00 6.10
N GLU A 72 -11.39 -2.50 7.19
CA GLU A 72 -10.62 -3.04 8.30
C GLU A 72 -9.98 -4.38 7.90
N SER A 73 -9.14 -4.95 8.79
CA SER A 73 -8.58 -6.28 8.59
C SER A 73 -9.69 -7.34 8.53
N GLY A 74 -9.58 -8.27 7.58
CA GLY A 74 -10.56 -9.34 7.37
C GLY A 74 -10.94 -9.53 5.90
N LEU A 75 -11.99 -10.32 5.68
CA LEU A 75 -12.53 -10.60 4.35
C LEU A 75 -13.70 -9.67 4.04
N HIS A 76 -13.60 -8.95 2.93
CA HIS A 76 -14.62 -8.00 2.47
C HIS A 76 -15.15 -8.37 1.11
N VAL A 77 -16.43 -8.09 0.91
CA VAL A 77 -17.07 -8.15 -0.39
C VAL A 77 -17.10 -6.72 -0.94
N ILE A 78 -16.39 -6.51 -2.03
CA ILE A 78 -16.20 -5.18 -2.62
C ILE A 78 -16.68 -5.15 -4.07
N ASN A 79 -16.93 -3.96 -4.59
CA ASN A 79 -17.11 -3.76 -6.01
C ASN A 79 -15.78 -4.05 -6.75
N PRO A 80 -15.74 -4.95 -7.75
CA PRO A 80 -14.52 -5.31 -8.47
C PRO A 80 -13.86 -4.15 -9.25
N LEU A 81 -14.54 -3.02 -9.38
CA LEU A 81 -14.01 -1.80 -10.02
C LEU A 81 -13.25 -0.88 -9.04
N LEU A 82 -13.25 -1.22 -7.74
CA LEU A 82 -12.50 -0.49 -6.73
C LEU A 82 -11.05 -0.97 -6.68
N ASP A 83 -10.13 -0.02 -6.70
CA ASP A 83 -8.74 -0.25 -6.35
C ASP A 83 -8.56 -0.11 -4.83
N ILE A 84 -7.91 -1.09 -4.21
CA ILE A 84 -7.65 -1.10 -2.77
C ILE A 84 -6.16 -0.91 -2.55
N THR A 85 -5.81 0.16 -1.85
CA THR A 85 -4.45 0.43 -1.39
C THR A 85 -4.37 0.13 0.11
N GLU A 86 -3.47 -0.79 0.47
CA GLU A 86 -3.28 -1.19 1.86
C GLU A 86 -2.31 -0.25 2.57
N PHE A 87 -2.69 0.20 3.76
CA PHE A 87 -1.85 0.97 4.68
C PHE A 87 -1.59 0.16 5.94
N ASP A 88 -0.33 0.09 6.33
CA ASP A 88 0.07 -0.48 7.60
C ASP A 88 -0.24 0.52 8.72
N ILE A 89 -1.03 0.08 9.71
CA ILE A 89 -1.43 0.86 10.88
C ILE A 89 -0.66 0.47 12.14
N GLN A 90 0.26 -0.48 12.01
CA GLN A 90 1.16 -0.85 13.10
C GLN A 90 2.19 0.26 13.35
N THR A 91 2.84 0.20 14.49
CA THR A 91 3.94 1.11 14.79
C THR A 91 5.12 0.76 13.89
N GLN A 92 5.56 1.73 13.11
CA GLN A 92 6.71 1.66 12.23
C GLN A 92 7.84 2.52 12.79
N ASN A 93 9.05 2.24 12.37
CA ASN A 93 10.22 3.04 12.67
C ASN A 93 10.79 3.69 11.41
N TYR A 94 11.35 4.86 11.56
CA TYR A 94 12.17 5.53 10.56
C TYR A 94 13.49 5.92 11.19
N THR A 95 14.57 5.28 10.78
CA THR A 95 15.92 5.51 11.30
C THR A 95 16.71 6.39 10.35
N MET A 96 17.27 7.46 10.87
CA MET A 96 18.24 8.33 10.21
C MET A 96 19.59 8.13 10.90
N SER A 97 20.57 7.58 10.20
CA SER A 97 21.89 7.25 10.74
C SER A 97 23.01 7.64 9.79
N ALA A 98 24.18 7.95 10.33
CA ALA A 98 25.42 8.12 9.58
C ALA A 98 25.97 6.76 9.10
N VAL A 99 25.58 5.66 9.73
CA VAL A 99 26.07 4.32 9.40
C VAL A 99 25.33 3.80 8.15
N HIS A 100 26.10 3.43 7.14
CA HIS A 100 25.62 3.12 5.80
C HIS A 100 24.54 2.02 5.70
N SER A 101 24.45 1.12 6.68
CA SER A 101 23.54 -0.03 6.67
C SER A 101 22.44 0.00 7.74
N GLU A 102 22.36 1.06 8.55
CA GLU A 102 21.41 1.15 9.68
C GLU A 102 20.23 2.08 9.41
N GLY A 103 20.36 3.00 8.46
CA GLY A 103 19.32 3.97 8.11
C GLY A 103 18.20 3.39 7.24
N ALA A 104 17.05 4.06 7.23
CA ALA A 104 15.96 3.76 6.29
C ALA A 104 16.34 4.09 4.83
N GLN A 105 17.34 4.93 4.63
CA GLN A 105 17.95 5.23 3.33
C GLN A 105 19.41 4.76 3.30
N GLU A 106 19.85 4.29 2.14
CA GLU A 106 21.25 3.93 1.94
C GLU A 106 22.13 5.20 1.97
N GLY A 107 23.23 5.15 2.73
CA GLY A 107 24.18 6.23 2.85
C GLY A 107 24.06 7.01 4.17
N ASP A 108 24.77 8.13 4.24
CA ASP A 108 24.74 9.04 5.39
C ASP A 108 23.44 9.85 5.39
N ASP A 109 22.51 9.48 6.25
CA ASP A 109 21.23 10.18 6.47
C ASP A 109 21.14 10.81 7.87
N ALA A 110 22.23 10.87 8.64
CA ALA A 110 22.26 11.52 9.95
C ALA A 110 21.84 12.99 9.89
N ILE A 111 21.36 13.48 11.01
CA ILE A 111 20.96 14.87 11.14
C ILE A 111 22.16 15.68 11.64
N ARG A 112 22.65 16.61 10.81
CA ARG A 112 23.70 17.55 11.18
C ARG A 112 23.08 18.84 11.67
N VAL A 113 23.42 19.25 12.88
CA VAL A 113 22.89 20.45 13.54
C VAL A 113 24.02 21.26 14.12
N LEU A 114 23.77 22.58 14.30
CA LEU A 114 24.63 23.44 15.09
C LEU A 114 24.04 23.58 16.49
N SER A 115 24.84 23.35 17.50
CA SER A 115 24.48 23.59 18.90
C SER A 115 24.51 25.10 19.23
N ASN A 116 24.05 25.48 20.42
CA ASN A 116 24.04 26.87 20.89
C ASN A 116 25.42 27.50 20.89
N ASP A 117 26.45 26.73 21.21
CA ASP A 117 27.87 27.14 21.22
C ASP A 117 28.55 27.09 19.85
N GLY A 118 27.76 26.83 18.77
CA GLY A 118 28.25 26.87 17.39
C GLY A 118 29.03 25.64 16.93
N LEU A 119 28.99 24.55 17.68
CA LEU A 119 29.63 23.29 17.31
C LEU A 119 28.68 22.44 16.43
N GLU A 120 29.24 21.77 15.44
CA GLU A 120 28.47 20.79 14.64
C GLU A 120 28.32 19.49 15.41
N VAL A 121 27.07 19.05 15.57
CA VAL A 121 26.71 17.78 16.20
C VAL A 121 26.01 16.91 15.17
N VAL A 122 26.44 15.65 15.06
CA VAL A 122 25.81 14.62 14.21
C VAL A 122 24.89 13.78 15.10
N ILE A 123 23.62 13.71 14.73
CA ILE A 123 22.57 13.02 15.51
C ILE A 123 22.03 11.87 14.70
N ASP A 124 22.14 10.67 15.23
CA ASP A 124 21.42 9.49 14.77
C ASP A 124 20.11 9.39 15.54
N LEU A 125 19.03 9.18 14.81
CA LEU A 125 17.68 9.21 15.39
C LEU A 125 16.77 8.16 14.77
N THR A 126 16.03 7.47 15.61
CA THR A 126 14.92 6.62 15.21
C THR A 126 13.59 7.22 15.67
N VAL A 127 12.70 7.45 14.73
CA VAL A 127 11.34 7.92 15.00
C VAL A 127 10.36 6.75 14.91
N LEU A 128 9.58 6.57 15.94
CA LEU A 128 8.45 5.65 15.93
C LEU A 128 7.19 6.42 15.54
N TYR A 129 6.46 5.92 14.57
CA TYR A 129 5.21 6.53 14.11
C TYR A 129 4.18 5.46 13.73
N ARG A 130 2.94 5.85 13.66
CA ARG A 130 1.83 5.02 13.15
C ARG A 130 0.78 5.88 12.47
N ILE A 131 0.06 5.29 11.52
CA ILE A 131 -1.10 5.92 10.89
C ILE A 131 -2.35 5.62 11.72
N SER A 132 -3.18 6.66 11.92
CA SER A 132 -4.54 6.46 12.39
C SER A 132 -5.39 5.87 11.27
N PRO A 133 -6.11 4.74 11.48
CA PRO A 133 -6.93 4.13 10.46
C PRO A 133 -7.89 5.12 9.77
N SER A 134 -8.56 5.97 10.56
CA SER A 134 -9.51 6.97 10.07
C SER A 134 -8.91 8.05 9.18
N ASP A 135 -7.60 8.31 9.30
CA ASP A 135 -6.91 9.34 8.52
C ASP A 135 -6.25 8.79 7.26
N SER A 136 -6.19 7.46 7.11
CA SER A 136 -5.58 6.80 5.95
C SER A 136 -6.10 7.30 4.59
N PRO A 137 -7.42 7.54 4.37
CA PRO A 137 -7.92 8.08 3.11
C PRO A 137 -7.42 9.50 2.83
N LYS A 138 -7.29 10.34 3.86
CA LYS A 138 -6.78 11.72 3.72
C LYS A 138 -5.29 11.69 3.38
N ILE A 139 -4.51 10.86 4.08
CA ILE A 139 -3.08 10.67 3.83
C ILE A 139 -2.87 10.19 2.40
N PHE A 140 -3.64 9.19 1.95
CA PHE A 140 -3.55 8.68 0.58
C PHE A 140 -3.84 9.77 -0.45
N LYS A 141 -4.91 10.53 -0.26
CA LYS A 141 -5.33 11.59 -1.18
C LYS A 141 -4.35 12.75 -1.26
N GLN A 142 -3.76 13.16 -0.13
CA GLN A 142 -2.95 14.37 -0.03
C GLN A 142 -1.45 14.10 -0.24
N ILE A 143 -0.96 12.96 0.20
CA ILE A 143 0.48 12.67 0.31
C ILE A 143 0.85 11.45 -0.54
N GLY A 144 -0.02 10.43 -0.56
CA GLY A 144 0.21 9.15 -1.18
C GLY A 144 0.79 8.13 -0.20
N VAL A 145 1.29 7.00 -0.75
CA VAL A 145 1.81 5.88 0.05
C VAL A 145 3.16 6.16 0.70
N ASN A 146 3.98 7.04 0.12
CA ASN A 146 5.34 7.36 0.62
C ASN A 146 5.32 8.54 1.60
N PHE A 147 4.41 8.50 2.57
CA PHE A 147 4.27 9.59 3.56
C PHE A 147 5.45 9.65 4.54
N SER A 148 6.15 8.53 4.80
CA SER A 148 7.34 8.49 5.64
C SER A 148 8.44 9.43 5.11
N ASP A 149 8.78 9.30 3.84
CA ASP A 149 9.81 10.13 3.22
C ASP A 149 9.36 11.59 2.99
N LYS A 150 8.07 11.78 2.72
CA LYS A 150 7.54 13.11 2.41
C LYS A 150 7.20 13.94 3.64
N ILE A 151 6.85 13.31 4.77
CA ILE A 151 6.38 14.00 5.97
C ILE A 151 7.24 13.64 7.19
N VAL A 152 7.35 12.35 7.54
CA VAL A 152 8.02 11.94 8.79
C VAL A 152 9.48 12.43 8.79
N ARG A 153 10.22 12.11 7.74
CA ARG A 153 11.62 12.47 7.60
C ARG A 153 11.87 13.99 7.66
N PRO A 154 11.27 14.84 6.79
CA PRO A 154 11.56 16.27 6.80
C PRO A 154 11.06 16.98 8.06
N VAL A 155 9.89 16.59 8.59
CA VAL A 155 9.36 17.18 9.84
C VAL A 155 10.29 16.86 11.01
N THR A 156 10.75 15.62 11.13
CA THR A 156 11.68 15.23 12.18
C THR A 156 13.00 16.01 12.08
N ARG A 157 13.60 16.09 10.89
CA ARG A 157 14.83 16.86 10.66
C ARG A 157 14.68 18.33 11.07
N THR A 158 13.57 18.95 10.67
CA THR A 158 13.29 20.34 11.02
C THR A 158 13.13 20.49 12.53
N ARG A 159 12.33 19.64 13.18
CA ARG A 159 12.12 19.70 14.63
C ARG A 159 13.42 19.52 15.44
N ILE A 160 14.27 18.60 15.03
CA ILE A 160 15.56 18.39 15.70
C ILE A 160 16.45 19.62 15.51
N ARG A 161 16.56 20.16 14.29
CA ARG A 161 17.37 21.37 14.05
C ARG A 161 16.86 22.57 14.84
N ASP A 162 15.56 22.80 14.86
CA ASP A 162 14.94 23.91 15.56
C ASP A 162 15.16 23.84 17.08
N ASN A 163 15.27 22.64 17.64
CA ASN A 163 15.48 22.46 19.07
C ASN A 163 16.98 22.39 19.46
N ALA A 164 17.83 21.87 18.59
CA ALA A 164 19.25 21.70 18.89
C ALA A 164 19.96 23.03 19.21
N VAL A 165 19.55 24.14 18.59
CA VAL A 165 20.12 25.47 18.80
C VAL A 165 19.95 26.02 20.22
N TYR A 166 19.07 25.42 21.03
CA TYR A 166 18.86 25.83 22.42
C TYR A 166 19.76 25.10 23.42
N TYR A 167 20.53 24.09 22.97
CA TYR A 167 21.38 23.26 23.81
C TYR A 167 22.84 23.37 23.38
N ASP A 168 23.74 23.44 24.37
CA ASP A 168 25.18 23.34 24.13
C ASP A 168 25.55 21.92 23.71
N ALA A 169 26.63 21.77 22.94
CA ALA A 169 27.04 20.47 22.42
C ALA A 169 27.23 19.44 23.57
N VAL A 170 27.81 19.84 24.70
CA VAL A 170 27.99 18.97 25.86
C VAL A 170 26.65 18.45 26.40
N ALA A 171 25.61 19.31 26.42
CA ALA A 171 24.29 18.92 26.91
C ALA A 171 23.60 17.92 25.97
N LEU A 172 23.89 17.95 24.67
CA LEU A 172 23.38 16.98 23.70
C LEU A 172 24.04 15.59 23.79
N TYR A 173 25.25 15.50 24.36
CA TYR A 173 25.98 14.24 24.57
C TYR A 173 25.78 13.64 25.97
N SER A 174 25.33 14.43 26.94
CA SER A 174 25.27 14.03 28.35
C SER A 174 23.88 13.82 28.88
N THR A 175 23.09 12.97 28.24
CA THR A 175 21.79 12.48 28.76
C THR A 175 21.91 11.11 29.36
#